data_919b92931c338091bca142eebbb46c7b
#
_entry.id   919b92931c338091bca142eebbb46c7b
#
_cell.length_a   1.000
_cell.length_b   1.000
_cell.length_c   1.000
_cell.angle_alpha   90.00
_cell.angle_beta   90.00
_cell.angle_gamma   90.00
#
_symmetry.space_group_name_H-M   'P 1'
#
loop_
_entity.id
_entity.type
_entity.pdbx_description
1 polymer ?
#
loop_
_entity_poly.entity_id
_entity_poly.type
_entity_poly.pdbx_seq_one_letter_code
_entity_poly.pdbx_strand_id
1 'polypeptide(L)'
;MKHFYTVHPTTTAGRDMMSAGTFLSENFALTQGNDKPQILIYHTHSQEEFTDFHEGNKEATIVGVGNYLTELLQQKGYNVIHDTSVYDLRDGKLDRSKAYTYALEGVTAILQKYPSIQVVLDIHRDGVKETTHLVKEINGKPTATIMFFNGTSQTPEGPIEYLKNPYRTDNMAFSFQMKLCADACYPGFTRKIYLKGLRYNQQALLGVNRGWRSEQYI
;
A
#
# COMPACT_ATOMS: atom_id res chain seq x y z
N MET A 1 -20.87 3.61 -0.77
CA MET A 1 -19.50 3.77 -1.28
C MET A 1 -18.90 5.16 -1.06
N LYS A 2 -19.59 6.27 -1.34
CA LYS A 2 -19.06 7.66 -1.16
C LYS A 2 -18.49 7.98 0.24
N HIS A 3 -18.95 7.30 1.29
CA HIS A 3 -18.42 7.48 2.64
C HIS A 3 -17.03 6.83 2.81
N PHE A 4 -16.72 5.82 2.03
CA PHE A 4 -15.49 5.04 2.13
C PHE A 4 -14.38 5.49 1.19
N TYR A 5 -14.72 6.19 0.12
CA TYR A 5 -13.78 6.54 -0.94
C TYR A 5 -13.67 8.03 -1.21
N THR A 6 -12.45 8.46 -1.50
CA THR A 6 -12.14 9.71 -2.21
C THR A 6 -11.64 9.33 -3.60
N VAL A 7 -12.28 9.84 -4.63
CA VAL A 7 -11.90 9.59 -6.03
C VAL A 7 -11.23 10.83 -6.58
N HIS A 8 -9.97 10.69 -7.01
CA HIS A 8 -9.23 11.81 -7.59
C HIS A 8 -9.78 12.14 -8.99
N PRO A 9 -9.79 13.44 -9.41
CA PRO A 9 -10.29 13.83 -10.73
C PRO A 9 -9.60 13.18 -11.94
N THR A 10 -8.40 12.59 -11.74
CA THR A 10 -7.68 11.87 -12.79
C THR A 10 -8.18 10.45 -13.03
N THR A 11 -9.23 10.03 -12.36
CA THR A 11 -9.83 8.70 -12.58
C THR A 11 -11.33 8.75 -12.47
N THR A 12 -11.98 7.79 -13.11
CA THR A 12 -13.39 7.46 -12.86
C THR A 12 -13.44 6.06 -12.27
N ALA A 13 -14.12 5.93 -11.11
CA ALA A 13 -14.52 4.63 -10.61
C ALA A 13 -16.02 4.50 -10.86
N GLY A 14 -16.40 3.66 -11.81
CA GLY A 14 -17.79 3.36 -12.13
C GLY A 14 -18.48 2.54 -11.03
N ARG A 15 -19.80 2.37 -11.10
CA ARG A 15 -20.56 1.55 -10.14
C ARG A 15 -20.09 0.10 -10.11
N ASP A 16 -19.73 -0.42 -11.26
CA ASP A 16 -19.20 -1.76 -11.51
C ASP A 16 -17.86 -2.00 -10.83
N MET A 17 -17.08 -0.92 -10.58
CA MET A 17 -15.81 -1.00 -9.90
C MET A 17 -15.92 -0.85 -8.37
N MET A 18 -17.03 -0.33 -7.86
CA MET A 18 -17.22 -0.03 -6.43
C MET A 18 -18.49 -0.71 -5.89
N SER A 19 -18.53 -2.02 -5.94
CA SER A 19 -19.61 -2.82 -5.39
C SER A 19 -19.23 -3.37 -4.00
N ALA A 20 -19.93 -2.92 -2.97
CA ALA A 20 -19.70 -3.43 -1.61
C ALA A 20 -19.99 -4.95 -1.52
N GLY A 21 -21.01 -5.44 -2.21
CA GLY A 21 -21.32 -6.87 -2.26
C GLY A 21 -20.18 -7.68 -2.85
N THR A 22 -19.65 -7.25 -4.02
CA THR A 22 -18.48 -7.87 -4.66
C THR A 22 -17.27 -7.84 -3.73
N PHE A 23 -16.98 -6.68 -3.13
CA PHE A 23 -15.80 -6.52 -2.27
C PHE A 23 -15.86 -7.39 -1.00
N LEU A 24 -17.05 -7.58 -0.43
CA LEU A 24 -17.25 -8.42 0.75
C LEU A 24 -17.30 -9.91 0.44
N SER A 25 -17.58 -10.30 -0.79
CA SER A 25 -17.57 -11.70 -1.22
C SER A 25 -16.18 -12.24 -1.53
N GLU A 26 -15.17 -11.37 -1.70
CA GLU A 26 -13.80 -11.78 -1.95
C GLU A 26 -13.18 -12.41 -0.70
N ASN A 27 -12.49 -13.54 -0.90
CA ASN A 27 -11.80 -14.25 0.17
C ASN A 27 -10.30 -13.98 0.10
N PHE A 28 -9.78 -13.30 1.13
CA PHE A 28 -8.35 -12.97 1.28
C PHE A 28 -7.61 -13.86 2.26
N ALA A 29 -8.17 -15.01 2.64
CA ALA A 29 -7.44 -15.99 3.43
C ALA A 29 -6.19 -16.44 2.65
N LEU A 30 -5.04 -16.41 3.33
CA LEU A 30 -3.80 -16.91 2.75
C LEU A 30 -3.91 -18.41 2.54
N THR A 31 -3.60 -18.89 1.33
CA THR A 31 -3.69 -20.30 0.96
C THR A 31 -2.36 -21.03 1.04
N GLN A 32 -1.26 -20.30 1.17
CA GLN A 32 0.09 -20.84 1.35
C GLN A 32 0.40 -21.01 2.83
N GLY A 33 1.09 -22.09 3.19
CA GLY A 33 1.62 -22.28 4.53
C GLY A 33 2.71 -21.25 4.87
N ASN A 34 2.97 -21.07 6.16
CA ASN A 34 3.98 -20.13 6.65
C ASN A 34 5.43 -20.67 6.56
N ASP A 35 5.62 -21.85 6.02
CA ASP A 35 6.93 -22.40 5.65
C ASP A 35 7.57 -21.64 4.47
N LYS A 36 6.76 -20.88 3.74
CA LYS A 36 7.18 -20.05 2.60
C LYS A 36 6.72 -18.60 2.78
N PRO A 37 7.43 -17.63 2.17
CA PRO A 37 7.02 -16.23 2.21
C PRO A 37 5.59 -16.03 1.68
N GLN A 38 4.78 -15.34 2.47
CA GLN A 38 3.35 -15.08 2.20
C GLN A 38 3.09 -13.60 1.91
N ILE A 39 3.86 -12.72 2.54
CA ILE A 39 3.69 -11.27 2.52
C ILE A 39 5.01 -10.62 2.13
N LEU A 40 4.96 -9.64 1.22
CA LEU A 40 6.06 -8.75 0.91
C LEU A 40 5.70 -7.33 1.36
N ILE A 41 6.57 -6.72 2.16
CA ILE A 41 6.55 -5.30 2.49
C ILE A 41 7.73 -4.66 1.77
N TYR A 42 7.52 -3.49 1.14
CA TYR A 42 8.57 -2.71 0.50
C TYR A 42 8.23 -1.22 0.52
N HIS A 43 9.16 -0.38 0.08
CA HIS A 43 9.02 1.08 0.08
C HIS A 43 9.52 1.65 -1.24
N THR A 44 8.62 2.09 -2.11
CA THR A 44 9.02 2.84 -3.31
C THR A 44 9.80 4.11 -2.94
N HIS A 45 9.45 4.73 -1.80
CA HIS A 45 10.08 5.94 -1.27
C HIS A 45 10.66 5.70 0.12
N SER A 46 11.77 4.96 0.19
CA SER A 46 12.41 4.55 1.44
C SER A 46 13.02 5.71 2.24
N GLN A 47 13.25 6.87 1.60
CA GLN A 47 13.81 8.06 2.25
C GLN A 47 12.74 8.95 2.93
N GLU A 48 11.52 8.45 3.12
CA GLU A 48 10.48 9.19 3.85
C GLU A 48 10.66 9.08 5.35
N GLU A 49 10.78 10.22 6.01
CA GLU A 49 10.99 10.38 7.44
C GLU A 49 9.80 11.06 8.10
N PHE A 50 9.59 10.79 9.38
CA PHE A 50 8.63 11.50 10.22
C PHE A 50 9.30 12.66 10.97
N THR A 51 8.49 13.56 11.52
CA THR A 51 8.97 14.74 12.27
C THR A 51 9.88 14.36 13.46
N ASP A 52 9.67 13.18 14.01
CA ASP A 52 10.43 12.65 15.15
C ASP A 52 11.78 12.03 14.74
N PHE A 53 12.14 12.06 13.46
CA PHE A 53 13.44 11.57 12.99
C PHE A 53 14.56 12.48 13.47
N HIS A 54 15.52 11.90 14.17
CA HIS A 54 16.77 12.55 14.60
C HIS A 54 17.81 11.46 14.90
N GLU A 55 19.05 11.85 15.18
CA GLU A 55 20.15 10.90 15.37
C GLU A 55 19.87 9.82 16.44
N GLY A 56 19.14 10.18 17.50
CA GLY A 56 18.71 9.24 18.55
C GLY A 56 17.43 8.46 18.24
N ASN A 57 16.75 8.73 17.10
CA ASN A 57 15.52 8.06 16.70
C ASN A 57 15.49 7.83 15.19
N LYS A 58 16.39 6.98 14.70
CA LYS A 58 16.51 6.64 13.27
C LYS A 58 15.39 5.72 12.76
N GLU A 59 14.60 5.17 13.67
CA GLU A 59 13.43 4.33 13.32
C GLU A 59 12.19 5.16 12.97
N ALA A 60 12.21 6.49 13.17
CA ALA A 60 11.12 7.38 12.78
C ALA A 60 11.10 7.63 11.26
N THR A 61 11.13 6.55 10.51
CA THR A 61 11.11 6.50 9.03
C THR A 61 10.03 5.54 8.57
N ILE A 62 9.70 5.61 7.30
CA ILE A 62 8.76 4.65 6.71
C ILE A 62 9.31 3.22 6.74
N VAL A 63 10.63 3.05 6.63
CA VAL A 63 11.29 1.74 6.77
C VAL A 63 11.16 1.22 8.20
N GLY A 64 11.33 2.10 9.22
CA GLY A 64 11.10 1.73 10.62
C GLY A 64 9.68 1.27 10.90
N VAL A 65 8.67 1.91 10.29
CA VAL A 65 7.28 1.43 10.32
C VAL A 65 7.15 0.05 9.67
N GLY A 66 7.83 -0.18 8.54
CA GLY A 66 7.88 -1.49 7.87
C GLY A 66 8.52 -2.57 8.74
N ASN A 67 9.62 -2.25 9.45
CA ASN A 67 10.26 -3.15 10.42
C ASN A 67 9.26 -3.58 11.49
N TYR A 68 8.61 -2.59 12.13
CA TYR A 68 7.65 -2.87 13.20
C TYR A 68 6.45 -3.69 12.73
N LEU A 69 5.89 -3.36 11.57
CA LEU A 69 4.80 -4.15 10.98
C LEU A 69 5.24 -5.59 10.67
N THR A 70 6.46 -5.76 10.17
CA THR A 70 7.04 -7.08 9.89
C THR A 70 7.11 -7.91 11.16
N GLU A 71 7.64 -7.35 12.25
CA GLU A 71 7.71 -8.04 13.55
C GLU A 71 6.32 -8.45 14.05
N LEU A 72 5.33 -7.55 14.00
CA LEU A 72 3.96 -7.86 14.42
C LEU A 72 3.33 -8.98 13.60
N LEU A 73 3.54 -8.99 12.29
CA LEU A 73 3.02 -10.05 11.42
C LEU A 73 3.71 -11.38 11.68
N GLN A 74 5.03 -11.38 11.88
CA GLN A 74 5.80 -12.59 12.22
C GLN A 74 5.38 -13.15 13.58
N GLN A 75 5.12 -12.30 14.58
CA GLN A 75 4.56 -12.72 15.88
C GLN A 75 3.17 -13.37 15.75
N LYS A 76 2.41 -13.03 14.70
CA LYS A 76 1.13 -13.65 14.34
C LYS A 76 1.29 -14.94 13.52
N GLY A 77 2.52 -15.37 13.23
CA GLY A 77 2.83 -16.59 12.51
C GLY A 77 2.87 -16.44 10.98
N TYR A 78 2.84 -15.22 10.44
CA TYR A 78 3.03 -14.98 9.01
C TYR A 78 4.51 -15.01 8.62
N ASN A 79 4.81 -15.53 7.43
CA ASN A 79 6.14 -15.46 6.84
C ASN A 79 6.21 -14.21 5.94
N VAL A 80 6.99 -13.23 6.39
CA VAL A 80 7.06 -11.90 5.79
C VAL A 80 8.47 -11.62 5.27
N ILE A 81 8.57 -11.17 4.04
CA ILE A 81 9.78 -10.53 3.50
C ILE A 81 9.57 -9.02 3.64
N HIS A 82 10.51 -8.34 4.30
CA HIS A 82 10.63 -6.90 4.27
C HIS A 82 11.80 -6.50 3.39
N ASP A 83 11.50 -5.94 2.23
CA ASP A 83 12.51 -5.41 1.31
C ASP A 83 12.83 -3.96 1.68
N THR A 84 14.04 -3.76 2.18
CA THR A 84 14.58 -2.45 2.58
C THR A 84 15.46 -1.82 1.50
N SER A 85 15.38 -2.31 0.27
CA SER A 85 16.12 -1.75 -0.87
C SER A 85 15.75 -0.29 -1.10
N VAL A 86 16.75 0.50 -1.47
CA VAL A 86 16.58 1.94 -1.73
C VAL A 86 16.29 2.15 -3.21
N TYR A 87 15.06 2.55 -3.52
CA TYR A 87 14.60 2.76 -4.89
C TYR A 87 14.58 4.23 -5.32
N ASP A 88 14.52 5.15 -4.38
CA ASP A 88 14.36 6.59 -4.63
C ASP A 88 15.65 7.42 -4.48
N LEU A 89 16.76 6.80 -4.04
CA LEU A 89 18.05 7.45 -3.93
C LEU A 89 19.11 6.65 -4.70
N ARG A 90 19.63 7.22 -5.79
CA ARG A 90 20.72 6.63 -6.58
C ARG A 90 21.85 7.64 -6.78
N ASP A 91 23.08 7.19 -6.58
CA ASP A 91 24.29 8.02 -6.72
C ASP A 91 24.21 9.34 -5.89
N GLY A 92 23.60 9.25 -4.70
CA GLY A 92 23.38 10.38 -3.81
C GLY A 92 22.32 11.38 -4.29
N LYS A 93 21.56 11.05 -5.34
CA LYS A 93 20.48 11.90 -5.89
C LYS A 93 19.12 11.26 -5.65
N LEU A 94 18.22 12.03 -5.05
CA LEU A 94 16.83 11.63 -4.86
C LEU A 94 16.09 11.79 -6.20
N ASP A 95 15.54 10.67 -6.72
CA ASP A 95 14.70 10.65 -7.93
C ASP A 95 13.39 9.91 -7.65
N ARG A 96 12.43 10.64 -7.10
CA ARG A 96 11.12 10.09 -6.73
C ARG A 96 10.30 9.62 -7.94
N SER A 97 10.53 10.16 -9.12
CA SER A 97 9.79 9.78 -10.32
C SER A 97 10.24 8.45 -10.89
N LYS A 98 11.53 8.15 -10.85
CA LYS A 98 12.08 6.87 -11.30
C LYS A 98 12.02 5.76 -10.25
N ALA A 99 11.80 6.12 -8.98
CA ALA A 99 11.70 5.16 -7.88
C ALA A 99 10.72 4.01 -8.18
N TYR A 100 9.58 4.32 -8.80
CA TYR A 100 8.60 3.31 -9.21
C TYR A 100 9.13 2.32 -10.25
N THR A 101 9.94 2.77 -11.20
CA THR A 101 10.56 1.88 -12.19
C THR A 101 11.56 0.95 -11.52
N TYR A 102 12.39 1.48 -10.63
CA TYR A 102 13.37 0.66 -9.92
C TYR A 102 12.71 -0.29 -8.91
N ALA A 103 11.66 0.15 -8.22
CA ALA A 103 10.88 -0.73 -7.37
C ALA A 103 10.19 -1.84 -8.17
N LEU A 104 9.71 -1.54 -9.38
CA LEU A 104 9.13 -2.53 -10.29
C LEU A 104 10.12 -3.68 -10.56
N GLU A 105 11.37 -3.34 -10.91
CA GLU A 105 12.41 -4.34 -11.20
C GLU A 105 12.71 -5.19 -9.95
N GLY A 106 12.95 -4.56 -8.80
CA GLY A 106 13.29 -5.24 -7.55
C GLY A 106 12.18 -6.13 -7.05
N VAL A 107 10.96 -5.61 -6.96
CA VAL A 107 9.79 -6.37 -6.49
C VAL A 107 9.44 -7.51 -7.45
N THR A 108 9.57 -7.30 -8.77
CA THR A 108 9.37 -8.38 -9.75
C THR A 108 10.35 -9.53 -9.51
N ALA A 109 11.63 -9.23 -9.28
CA ALA A 109 12.64 -10.26 -8.99
C ALA A 109 12.31 -11.03 -7.69
N ILE A 110 11.84 -10.33 -6.65
CA ILE A 110 11.42 -10.97 -5.39
C ILE A 110 10.23 -11.90 -5.63
N LEU A 111 9.20 -11.45 -6.35
CA LEU A 111 8.00 -12.24 -6.64
C LEU A 111 8.30 -13.44 -7.54
N GLN A 112 9.26 -13.34 -8.46
CA GLN A 112 9.74 -14.48 -9.26
C GLN A 112 10.46 -15.50 -8.39
N LYS A 113 11.28 -15.04 -7.44
CA LYS A 113 12.00 -15.91 -6.51
C LYS A 113 11.08 -16.58 -5.49
N TYR A 114 10.04 -15.89 -5.06
CA TYR A 114 9.11 -16.35 -4.04
C TYR A 114 7.65 -16.31 -4.55
N PRO A 115 7.26 -17.26 -5.41
CA PRO A 115 5.91 -17.29 -5.99
C PRO A 115 4.80 -17.60 -4.98
N SER A 116 5.15 -17.93 -3.74
CA SER A 116 4.21 -18.11 -2.62
C SER A 116 3.68 -16.80 -2.03
N ILE A 117 4.27 -15.66 -2.36
CA ILE A 117 3.80 -14.35 -1.87
C ILE A 117 2.43 -14.05 -2.46
N GLN A 118 1.47 -13.80 -1.57
CA GLN A 118 0.08 -13.51 -1.90
C GLN A 118 -0.32 -12.06 -1.61
N VAL A 119 0.37 -11.40 -0.68
CA VAL A 119 0.12 -10.00 -0.30
C VAL A 119 1.37 -9.19 -0.53
N VAL A 120 1.21 -8.03 -1.18
CA VAL A 120 2.30 -7.08 -1.44
C VAL A 120 1.86 -5.71 -0.93
N LEU A 121 2.64 -5.14 -0.02
CA LEU A 121 2.38 -3.85 0.61
C LEU A 121 3.50 -2.86 0.26
N ASP A 122 3.17 -1.78 -0.41
CA ASP A 122 4.03 -0.61 -0.59
C ASP A 122 3.66 0.42 0.46
N ILE A 123 4.53 0.64 1.45
CA ILE A 123 4.22 1.51 2.58
C ILE A 123 4.88 2.87 2.37
N HIS A 124 4.05 3.92 2.47
CA HIS A 124 4.44 5.31 2.26
C HIS A 124 4.03 6.19 3.43
N ARG A 125 4.68 7.32 3.55
CA ARG A 125 4.23 8.47 4.33
C ARG A 125 3.55 9.49 3.41
N ASP A 126 2.40 10.01 3.84
CA ASP A 126 1.72 11.08 3.11
C ASP A 126 2.41 12.44 3.32
N GLY A 127 2.68 13.15 2.24
CA GLY A 127 3.22 14.51 2.27
C GLY A 127 2.10 15.52 2.51
N VAL A 128 2.04 16.09 3.71
CA VAL A 128 1.06 17.13 4.08
C VAL A 128 1.76 18.42 4.47
N LYS A 129 1.01 19.52 4.53
CA LYS A 129 1.52 20.80 5.02
C LYS A 129 1.94 20.68 6.48
N GLU A 130 2.97 21.40 6.90
CA GLU A 130 3.48 21.41 8.29
C GLU A 130 2.38 21.70 9.35
N THR A 131 1.38 22.47 8.96
CA THR A 131 0.23 22.80 9.83
C THR A 131 -0.84 21.71 9.88
N THR A 132 -0.67 20.61 9.14
CA THR A 132 -1.65 19.53 9.06
C THR A 132 -1.17 18.33 9.87
N HIS A 133 -1.90 18.00 10.92
CA HIS A 133 -1.63 16.83 11.75
C HIS A 133 -2.73 15.80 11.56
N LEU A 134 -2.38 14.68 10.91
CA LEU A 134 -3.30 13.57 10.65
C LEU A 134 -3.25 12.56 11.81
N VAL A 135 -3.66 13.04 12.99
CA VAL A 135 -3.59 12.30 14.24
C VAL A 135 -4.99 12.12 14.84
N LYS A 136 -5.22 10.94 15.41
CA LYS A 136 -6.39 10.61 16.22
C LYS A 136 -5.94 9.99 17.54
N GLU A 137 -6.73 10.18 18.58
CA GLU A 137 -6.54 9.44 19.80
C GLU A 137 -7.13 8.02 19.65
N ILE A 138 -6.27 7.02 19.79
CA ILE A 138 -6.65 5.61 19.76
C ILE A 138 -6.19 4.98 21.07
N ASN A 139 -7.15 4.48 21.85
CA ASN A 139 -6.89 3.90 23.18
C ASN A 139 -6.05 4.82 24.10
N GLY A 140 -6.37 6.12 24.10
CA GLY A 140 -5.68 7.13 24.90
C GLY A 140 -4.31 7.56 24.39
N LYS A 141 -3.92 7.15 23.17
CA LYS A 141 -2.63 7.51 22.58
C LYS A 141 -2.82 8.30 21.29
N PRO A 142 -2.12 9.42 21.09
CA PRO A 142 -2.02 10.08 19.79
C PRO A 142 -1.46 9.10 18.77
N THR A 143 -2.22 8.87 17.71
CA THR A 143 -1.88 7.86 16.69
C THR A 143 -2.06 8.46 15.30
N ALA A 144 -1.07 8.30 14.42
CA ALA A 144 -1.17 8.71 13.03
C ALA A 144 -2.28 7.91 12.32
N THR A 145 -3.10 8.60 11.54
CA THR A 145 -4.15 7.93 10.75
C THR A 145 -3.58 7.35 9.47
N ILE A 146 -4.07 6.20 9.07
CA ILE A 146 -3.67 5.55 7.82
C ILE A 146 -4.67 5.80 6.69
N MET A 147 -4.21 5.62 5.46
CA MET A 147 -5.04 5.69 4.26
C MET A 147 -4.67 4.53 3.32
N PHE A 148 -5.68 3.80 2.86
CA PHE A 148 -5.49 2.85 1.77
C PHE A 148 -5.55 3.59 0.43
N PHE A 149 -4.63 3.26 -0.46
CA PHE A 149 -4.53 3.87 -1.77
C PHE A 149 -4.62 2.79 -2.85
N ASN A 150 -5.41 3.03 -3.88
CA ASN A 150 -5.49 2.15 -5.04
C ASN A 150 -5.31 2.94 -6.34
N GLY A 151 -4.37 2.50 -7.15
CA GLY A 151 -4.27 2.88 -8.55
C GLY A 151 -5.34 2.17 -9.36
N THR A 152 -6.07 2.90 -10.19
CA THR A 152 -7.19 2.33 -10.95
C THR A 152 -6.84 1.94 -12.38
N SER A 153 -5.70 2.38 -12.92
CA SER A 153 -5.37 2.27 -14.35
C SER A 153 -6.47 2.78 -15.27
N GLN A 154 -7.16 3.80 -14.82
CA GLN A 154 -8.29 4.36 -15.56
C GLN A 154 -8.31 5.87 -15.41
N THR A 155 -8.44 6.55 -16.54
CA THR A 155 -8.67 7.98 -16.63
C THR A 155 -10.17 8.26 -16.85
N PRO A 156 -10.61 9.53 -16.82
CA PRO A 156 -11.96 9.88 -17.20
C PRO A 156 -12.33 9.45 -18.64
N GLU A 157 -11.34 9.33 -19.51
CA GLU A 157 -11.52 8.94 -20.93
C GLU A 157 -11.59 7.42 -21.12
N GLY A 158 -11.19 6.64 -20.12
CA GLY A 158 -11.22 5.18 -20.18
C GLY A 158 -10.02 4.48 -19.57
N PRO A 159 -9.93 3.16 -19.74
CA PRO A 159 -8.80 2.36 -19.26
C PRO A 159 -7.47 2.81 -19.87
N ILE A 160 -6.41 2.73 -19.09
CA ILE A 160 -5.05 2.96 -19.55
C ILE A 160 -4.51 1.64 -20.13
N GLU A 161 -4.54 1.48 -21.45
CA GLU A 161 -4.26 0.20 -22.12
C GLU A 161 -2.84 -0.35 -21.88
N TYR A 162 -1.85 0.53 -21.80
CA TYR A 162 -0.46 0.15 -21.55
C TYR A 162 -0.15 -0.09 -20.07
N LEU A 163 -1.11 0.18 -19.18
CA LEU A 163 -1.02 -0.05 -17.74
C LEU A 163 -2.16 -0.96 -17.28
N LYS A 164 -2.21 -2.17 -17.82
CA LYS A 164 -3.24 -3.14 -17.43
C LYS A 164 -3.15 -3.47 -15.95
N ASN A 165 -4.27 -3.37 -15.25
CA ASN A 165 -4.41 -3.77 -13.86
C ASN A 165 -5.48 -4.86 -13.73
N PRO A 166 -5.14 -6.13 -13.99
CA PRO A 166 -6.07 -7.24 -13.93
C PRO A 166 -6.61 -7.50 -12.51
N TYR A 167 -5.87 -7.09 -11.48
CA TYR A 167 -6.20 -7.29 -10.07
C TYR A 167 -6.82 -6.04 -9.41
N ARG A 168 -7.26 -5.08 -10.20
CA ARG A 168 -7.83 -3.83 -9.69
C ARG A 168 -8.99 -4.04 -8.72
N THR A 169 -9.93 -4.90 -9.09
CA THR A 169 -11.09 -5.22 -8.25
C THR A 169 -10.66 -5.86 -6.93
N ASP A 170 -9.72 -6.80 -7.00
CA ASP A 170 -9.19 -7.50 -5.84
C ASP A 170 -8.47 -6.54 -4.89
N ASN A 171 -7.62 -5.65 -5.44
CA ASN A 171 -6.91 -4.65 -4.65
C ASN A 171 -7.88 -3.67 -3.96
N MET A 172 -8.94 -3.26 -4.66
CA MET A 172 -9.98 -2.41 -4.09
C MET A 172 -10.79 -3.15 -3.01
N ALA A 173 -11.11 -4.43 -3.22
CA ALA A 173 -11.80 -5.27 -2.25
C ALA A 173 -10.94 -5.49 -1.00
N PHE A 174 -9.64 -5.77 -1.17
CA PHE A 174 -8.70 -5.91 -0.06
C PHE A 174 -8.64 -4.63 0.78
N SER A 175 -8.42 -3.48 0.14
CA SER A 175 -8.39 -2.19 0.83
C SER A 175 -9.70 -1.88 1.55
N PHE A 176 -10.83 -2.24 0.95
CA PHE A 176 -12.15 -2.04 1.54
C PHE A 176 -12.35 -2.89 2.79
N GLN A 177 -12.04 -4.18 2.72
CA GLN A 177 -12.16 -5.08 3.87
C GLN A 177 -11.19 -4.68 4.99
N MET A 178 -9.93 -4.35 4.66
CA MET A 178 -8.96 -3.87 5.64
C MET A 178 -9.43 -2.59 6.34
N LYS A 179 -10.01 -1.64 5.58
CA LYS A 179 -10.58 -0.44 6.17
C LYS A 179 -11.73 -0.76 7.12
N LEU A 180 -12.65 -1.63 6.73
CA LEU A 180 -13.77 -2.02 7.60
C LEU A 180 -13.29 -2.69 8.89
N CYS A 181 -12.33 -3.59 8.80
CA CYS A 181 -11.73 -4.23 9.98
C CYS A 181 -11.04 -3.20 10.88
N ALA A 182 -10.24 -2.30 10.29
CA ALA A 182 -9.53 -1.27 11.05
C ALA A 182 -10.50 -0.28 11.73
N ASP A 183 -11.56 0.16 11.04
CA ASP A 183 -12.56 1.07 11.60
C ASP A 183 -13.40 0.40 12.70
N ALA A 184 -13.65 -0.92 12.58
CA ALA A 184 -14.35 -1.68 13.61
C ALA A 184 -13.52 -1.84 14.90
N CYS A 185 -12.20 -2.07 14.75
CA CYS A 185 -11.28 -2.20 15.89
C CYS A 185 -10.87 -0.85 16.49
N TYR A 186 -10.68 0.14 15.62
CA TYR A 186 -10.11 1.45 15.97
C TYR A 186 -10.87 2.58 15.26
N PRO A 187 -12.03 3.01 15.78
CA PRO A 187 -12.86 4.03 15.13
C PRO A 187 -12.10 5.33 14.85
N GLY A 188 -12.12 5.76 13.59
CA GLY A 188 -11.44 6.96 13.13
C GLY A 188 -9.93 6.81 12.84
N PHE A 189 -9.38 5.60 12.96
CA PHE A 189 -7.99 5.32 12.65
C PHE A 189 -7.71 5.44 11.14
N THR A 190 -8.68 5.04 10.29
CA THR A 190 -8.47 5.10 8.85
C THR A 190 -9.16 6.30 8.20
N ARG A 191 -8.46 6.92 7.26
CA ARG A 191 -9.04 7.90 6.34
C ARG A 191 -9.83 7.18 5.23
N LYS A 192 -10.52 7.94 4.37
CA LYS A 192 -11.17 7.35 3.19
C LYS A 192 -10.12 6.70 2.28
N ILE A 193 -10.46 5.58 1.68
CA ILE A 193 -9.64 4.96 0.64
C ILE A 193 -9.51 5.95 -0.54
N TYR A 194 -8.30 6.15 -1.01
CA TYR A 194 -8.01 7.08 -2.10
C TYR A 194 -7.84 6.35 -3.41
N LEU A 195 -8.62 6.73 -4.41
CA LEU A 195 -8.54 6.18 -5.75
C LEU A 195 -7.94 7.22 -6.69
N LYS A 196 -6.91 6.84 -7.44
CA LYS A 196 -6.25 7.69 -8.42
C LYS A 196 -6.00 6.93 -9.72
N GLY A 197 -6.27 7.59 -10.84
CA GLY A 197 -5.81 7.15 -12.15
C GLY A 197 -4.31 7.36 -12.23
N LEU A 198 -3.54 6.29 -12.22
CA LEU A 198 -2.09 6.39 -12.30
C LEU A 198 -1.69 6.61 -13.75
N ARG A 199 -0.86 7.63 -13.97
CA ARG A 199 -0.24 7.90 -15.26
C ARG A 199 1.08 7.18 -15.49
N TYR A 200 1.69 6.56 -14.45
CA TYR A 200 3.05 6.01 -14.50
C TYR A 200 3.14 4.64 -13.82
N ASN A 201 3.94 3.80 -14.35
CA ASN A 201 4.57 2.51 -14.03
C ASN A 201 4.25 1.75 -12.73
N GLN A 202 3.49 2.29 -11.81
CA GLN A 202 3.13 1.67 -10.52
C GLN A 202 2.35 0.34 -10.65
N GLN A 203 1.92 0.00 -11.87
CA GLN A 203 1.01 -1.12 -12.09
C GLN A 203 1.60 -2.29 -12.85
N ALA A 204 2.78 -2.13 -13.42
CA ALA A 204 3.46 -3.22 -14.11
C ALA A 204 3.88 -4.35 -13.14
N LEU A 205 3.98 -4.07 -11.84
CA LEU A 205 4.25 -5.06 -10.80
C LEU A 205 3.14 -6.11 -10.61
N LEU A 206 1.95 -5.86 -11.14
CA LEU A 206 0.78 -6.71 -10.94
C LEU A 206 0.71 -7.92 -11.89
N GLY A 207 1.68 -8.09 -12.78
CA GLY A 207 1.62 -9.11 -13.83
C GLY A 207 2.21 -10.48 -13.47
N VAL A 208 2.90 -10.64 -12.34
CA VAL A 208 3.75 -11.81 -12.13
C VAL A 208 3.12 -12.88 -11.24
N ASN A 209 2.28 -12.54 -10.30
CA ASN A 209 1.58 -13.51 -9.45
C ASN A 209 0.23 -12.98 -9.02
N ARG A 210 -0.68 -13.86 -8.59
CA ARG A 210 -1.98 -13.54 -7.97
C ARG A 210 -1.81 -12.77 -6.63
N GLY A 211 -0.88 -11.80 -6.61
CA GLY A 211 -0.55 -10.99 -5.47
C GLY A 211 -1.55 -9.87 -5.29
N TRP A 212 -2.14 -9.79 -4.13
CA TRP A 212 -2.97 -8.69 -3.68
C TRP A 212 -2.09 -7.46 -3.47
N ARG A 213 -2.44 -6.33 -4.05
CA ARG A 213 -1.68 -5.11 -3.93
C ARG A 213 -2.51 -4.00 -3.34
N SER A 214 -2.06 -3.42 -2.24
CA SER A 214 -2.53 -2.11 -1.83
C SER A 214 -1.36 -1.26 -1.36
N GLU A 215 -1.29 -0.04 -1.86
CA GLU A 215 -0.38 0.97 -1.35
C GLU A 215 -0.97 1.54 -0.06
N GLN A 216 -0.15 1.67 0.97
CA GLN A 216 -0.58 2.16 2.28
C GLN A 216 0.12 3.48 2.57
N TYR A 217 -0.65 4.50 2.92
CA TYR A 217 -0.14 5.80 3.36
C TYR A 217 -0.46 6.00 4.84
N ILE A 218 0.58 6.22 5.63
CA ILE A 218 0.51 6.51 7.05
C ILE A 218 0.73 8.00 7.29
#